data_db9d86ef144f0d1745fed9d07acb7ac3
#
_entry.id   db9d86ef144f0d1745fed9d07acb7ac3
#
_cell.length_a   1.000
_cell.length_b   1.000
_cell.length_c   1.000
_cell.angle_alpha   90.00
_cell.angle_beta   90.00
_cell.angle_gamma   90.00
#
_symmetry.space_group_name_H-M   'P 1'
#
loop_
_entity.id
_entity.type
_entity.pdbx_description
1 polymer ?
#
loop_
_entity_poly.entity_id
_entity_poly.type
_entity_poly.pdbx_seq_one_letter_code
_entity_poly.pdbx_strand_id
1 'polypeptide(L)'
;YESVFAVRLEKLESPISGMELWSFPMQENGAGATGALVKMDGCPSGGNSTIVYFSCADCAVEAKKASSSWGHIFKDKFSIGQYGFIALVTDTEGNMIGLHSMQ
;
A
#
# COMPACT_ATOMS: atom_id res chain seq x y z
N TYR A 1 -13.96 9.61 -7.48
CA TYR A 1 -12.66 9.59 -8.16
C TYR A 1 -12.80 9.41 -9.67
N GLU A 2 -13.63 8.47 -10.12
CA GLU A 2 -13.85 8.27 -11.56
C GLU A 2 -14.32 9.53 -12.26
N SER A 3 -15.25 10.26 -11.66
CA SER A 3 -15.77 11.51 -12.21
C SER A 3 -14.73 12.62 -12.24
N VAL A 4 -13.90 12.69 -11.20
CA VAL A 4 -12.91 13.77 -11.06
C VAL A 4 -11.77 13.61 -12.07
N PHE A 5 -11.31 12.38 -12.27
CA PHE A 5 -10.14 12.12 -13.10
C PHE A 5 -10.47 11.53 -14.48
N ALA A 6 -11.76 11.36 -14.77
CA ALA A 6 -12.24 10.77 -16.02
C ALA A 6 -11.59 9.40 -16.29
N VAL A 7 -11.54 8.55 -15.26
CA VAL A 7 -10.96 7.21 -15.33
C VAL A 7 -11.96 6.19 -14.81
N ARG A 8 -11.72 4.92 -15.11
CA ARG A 8 -12.46 3.79 -14.56
C ARG A 8 -11.59 3.04 -13.56
N LEU A 9 -12.13 2.77 -12.38
CA LEU A 9 -11.49 1.92 -11.40
C LEU A 9 -11.86 0.47 -11.68
N GLU A 10 -10.91 -0.44 -11.50
CA GLU A 10 -11.13 -1.87 -11.64
C GLU A 10 -11.13 -2.57 -10.29
N LYS A 11 -12.15 -3.42 -10.07
CA LYS A 11 -12.19 -4.23 -8.87
C LYS A 11 -11.15 -5.34 -8.98
N LEU A 12 -10.27 -5.43 -7.98
CA LEU A 12 -9.25 -6.47 -7.90
C LEU A 12 -9.68 -7.58 -6.97
N GLU A 13 -9.21 -8.80 -7.22
CA GLU A 13 -9.35 -9.88 -6.26
C GLU A 13 -8.51 -9.57 -5.03
N SER A 14 -9.17 -9.58 -3.88
CA SER A 14 -8.47 -9.33 -2.62
C SER A 14 -7.74 -10.59 -2.16
N PRO A 15 -6.47 -10.46 -1.73
CA PRO A 15 -5.74 -11.57 -1.11
C PRO A 15 -6.25 -11.88 0.29
N ILE A 16 -7.08 -11.02 0.86
CA ILE A 16 -7.59 -11.13 2.23
C ILE A 16 -9.12 -11.11 2.19
N SER A 17 -9.75 -12.06 2.89
CA SER A 17 -11.19 -12.09 3.04
C SER A 17 -11.69 -10.84 3.78
N GLY A 18 -12.79 -10.27 3.32
CA GLY A 18 -13.39 -9.08 3.93
C GLY A 18 -12.78 -7.75 3.48
N MET A 19 -11.85 -7.78 2.53
CA MET A 19 -11.25 -6.58 1.95
C MET A 19 -11.75 -6.38 0.52
N GLU A 20 -12.09 -5.15 0.18
CA GLU A 20 -12.49 -4.76 -1.17
C GLU A 20 -11.50 -3.77 -1.74
N LEU A 21 -11.00 -4.05 -2.96
CA LEU A 21 -9.97 -3.25 -3.63
C LEU A 21 -10.46 -2.78 -4.98
N TRP A 22 -10.32 -1.48 -5.25
CA TRP A 22 -10.60 -0.86 -6.55
C TRP A 22 -9.37 -0.09 -6.99
N SER A 23 -8.70 -0.56 -8.04
CA SER A 23 -7.46 0.04 -8.51
C SER A 23 -7.68 1.14 -9.52
N PHE A 24 -6.82 2.17 -9.46
CA PHE A 24 -6.69 3.15 -10.52
C PHE A 24 -5.96 2.52 -11.72
N PRO A 25 -6.19 3.04 -12.95
CA PRO A 25 -5.42 2.58 -14.10
C PRO A 25 -3.92 2.72 -13.86
N MET A 26 -3.17 1.68 -14.25
CA MET A 26 -1.71 1.70 -14.14
C MET A 26 -1.10 1.87 -15.52
N GLN A 27 -0.20 2.83 -15.66
CA GLN A 27 0.57 3.05 -16.89
C GLN A 27 2.05 2.97 -16.53
N GLU A 28 2.77 2.03 -17.13
CA GLU A 28 4.19 1.81 -16.83
C GLU A 28 5.05 3.06 -17.08
N ASN A 29 4.72 3.82 -18.11
CA ASN A 29 5.45 5.03 -18.49
C ASN A 29 4.65 6.31 -18.22
N GLY A 30 3.60 6.22 -17.42
CA GLY A 30 2.79 7.37 -17.03
C GLY A 30 3.47 8.20 -15.96
N ALA A 31 3.12 9.47 -15.89
CA ALA A 31 3.57 10.36 -14.83
C ALA A 31 2.79 10.06 -13.52
N GLY A 32 3.45 10.23 -12.39
CA GLY A 32 2.83 10.06 -11.09
C GLY A 32 2.83 8.63 -10.60
N ALA A 33 1.93 8.34 -9.68
CA ALA A 33 1.81 7.04 -9.05
C ALA A 33 0.42 6.45 -9.28
N THR A 34 0.32 5.14 -9.19
CA THR A 34 -0.96 4.45 -9.17
C THR A 34 -1.36 4.13 -7.73
N GLY A 35 -2.52 3.56 -7.57
CA GLY A 35 -3.01 3.18 -6.24
C GLY A 35 -4.33 2.46 -6.30
N ALA A 36 -4.91 2.23 -5.14
CA ALA A 36 -6.19 1.58 -5.01
C ALA A 36 -7.00 2.17 -3.86
N LEU A 37 -8.31 2.14 -3.99
CA LEU A 37 -9.22 2.40 -2.89
C LEU A 37 -9.44 1.06 -2.18
N VAL A 38 -9.34 1.07 -0.86
CA VAL A 38 -9.44 -0.14 -0.05
C VAL A 38 -10.55 0.05 0.96
N LYS A 39 -11.45 -0.94 1.03
CA LYS A 39 -12.45 -1.03 2.08
C LYS A 39 -12.17 -2.27 2.91
N MET A 40 -11.98 -2.10 4.20
CA MET A 40 -11.63 -3.18 5.10
C MET A 40 -12.14 -2.88 6.51
N ASP A 41 -12.56 -3.92 7.22
CA ASP A 41 -13.00 -3.79 8.62
C ASP A 41 -11.84 -3.26 9.48
N GLY A 42 -12.14 -2.34 10.37
CA GLY A 42 -11.16 -1.74 11.25
C GLY A 42 -10.37 -0.58 10.63
N CYS A 43 -10.63 -0.27 9.36
CA CYS A 43 -9.97 0.82 8.65
C CYS A 43 -11.01 1.79 8.10
N PRO A 44 -11.61 2.63 8.94
CA PRO A 44 -12.63 3.58 8.50
C PRO A 44 -12.04 4.66 7.61
N SER A 45 -12.88 5.24 6.76
CA SER A 45 -12.49 6.38 5.95
C SER A 45 -12.29 7.63 6.83
N GLY A 46 -11.53 8.59 6.31
CA GLY A 46 -11.22 9.83 7.03
C GLY A 46 -9.95 9.71 7.86
N GLY A 47 -9.56 10.78 8.52
CA GLY A 47 -8.32 10.81 9.32
C GLY A 47 -7.08 10.48 8.49
N ASN A 48 -6.21 9.67 9.04
CA ASN A 48 -4.95 9.25 8.38
C ASN A 48 -5.14 7.96 7.58
N SER A 49 -6.12 7.95 6.68
CA SER A 49 -6.47 6.74 5.94
C SER A 49 -5.73 6.58 4.60
N THR A 50 -4.85 7.52 4.26
CA THR A 50 -4.04 7.42 3.04
C THR A 50 -2.66 6.88 3.37
N ILE A 51 -2.28 5.77 2.74
CA ILE A 51 -0.96 5.15 2.92
C ILE A 51 -0.17 5.30 1.63
N VAL A 52 1.03 5.88 1.74
CA VAL A 52 1.97 5.98 0.62
C VAL A 52 2.85 4.74 0.62
N TYR A 53 2.95 4.07 -0.52
CA TYR A 53 3.79 2.89 -0.68
C TYR A 53 5.06 3.24 -1.46
N PHE A 54 6.19 2.83 -0.92
CA PHE A 54 7.49 2.98 -1.57
C PHE A 54 7.90 1.66 -2.19
N SER A 55 8.35 1.72 -3.44
CA SER A 55 8.82 0.54 -4.16
C SER A 55 10.25 0.19 -3.74
N CYS A 56 10.47 -1.07 -3.43
CA CYS A 56 11.74 -1.58 -2.93
C CYS A 56 12.15 -2.81 -3.73
N ALA A 57 13.43 -3.14 -3.68
CA ALA A 57 13.91 -4.41 -4.24
C ALA A 57 13.42 -5.60 -3.37
N ASP A 58 13.53 -5.47 -2.05
CA ASP A 58 13.01 -6.42 -1.07
C ASP A 58 12.53 -5.64 0.14
N CYS A 59 11.22 -5.53 0.31
CA CYS A 59 10.65 -4.68 1.36
C CYS A 59 11.02 -5.10 2.79
N ALA A 60 11.46 -6.35 3.01
CA ALA A 60 11.94 -6.77 4.31
C ALA A 60 13.21 -6.00 4.73
N VAL A 61 14.04 -5.64 3.76
CA VAL A 61 15.28 -4.89 4.03
C VAL A 61 14.95 -3.48 4.53
N GLU A 62 14.06 -2.78 3.82
CA GLU A 62 13.66 -1.42 4.20
C GLU A 62 12.87 -1.43 5.51
N ALA A 63 12.04 -2.45 5.75
CA ALA A 63 11.31 -2.58 7.01
C ALA A 63 12.28 -2.69 8.19
N LYS A 64 13.33 -3.48 8.03
CA LYS A 64 14.38 -3.63 9.06
C LYS A 64 15.15 -2.32 9.28
N LYS A 65 15.46 -1.62 8.19
CA LYS A 65 16.11 -0.30 8.28
C LYS A 65 15.22 0.72 9.01
N ALA A 66 13.93 0.71 8.73
CA ALA A 66 12.98 1.59 9.41
C ALA A 66 13.00 1.35 10.93
N SER A 67 12.97 0.08 11.34
CA SER A 67 13.05 -0.30 12.75
C SER A 67 14.38 0.17 13.39
N SER A 68 15.49 0.04 12.67
CA SER A 68 16.81 0.47 13.14
C SER A 68 16.96 1.99 13.19
N SER A 69 16.08 2.70 12.50
CA SER A 69 16.13 4.18 12.37
C SER A 69 15.01 4.86 13.16
N TRP A 70 14.62 4.26 14.29
CA TRP A 70 13.64 4.80 15.24
C TRP A 70 12.17 4.74 14.80
N GLY A 71 11.89 4.13 13.64
CA GLY A 71 10.54 3.77 13.28
C GLY A 71 10.13 2.44 13.90
N HIS A 72 8.94 1.95 13.56
CA HIS A 72 8.43 0.68 14.07
C HIS A 72 7.85 -0.15 12.94
N ILE A 73 8.06 -1.47 12.99
CA ILE A 73 7.40 -2.38 12.08
C ILE A 73 6.00 -2.64 12.63
N PHE A 74 4.97 -2.20 11.91
CA PHE A 74 3.59 -2.49 12.25
C PHE A 74 3.20 -3.89 11.78
N LYS A 75 3.55 -4.24 10.55
CA LYS A 75 3.36 -5.57 9.99
C LYS A 75 4.55 -5.91 9.10
N ASP A 76 5.24 -6.99 9.45
CA ASP A 76 6.41 -7.44 8.71
C ASP A 76 6.01 -7.98 7.33
N LYS A 77 7.00 -8.15 6.45
CA LYS A 77 6.79 -8.58 5.07
C LYS A 77 5.83 -9.77 4.97
N PHE A 78 4.82 -9.62 4.12
CA PHE A 78 3.88 -10.70 3.82
C PHE A 78 3.45 -10.62 2.35
N SER A 79 2.99 -11.76 1.82
CA SER A 79 2.56 -11.87 0.43
C SER A 79 1.17 -11.26 0.24
N ILE A 80 1.01 -10.54 -0.85
CA ILE A 80 -0.30 -10.06 -1.32
C ILE A 80 -0.67 -10.74 -2.64
N GLY A 81 -0.26 -11.99 -2.81
CA GLY A 81 -0.55 -12.80 -3.99
C GLY A 81 0.24 -12.35 -5.21
N GLN A 82 -0.42 -12.27 -6.34
CA GLN A 82 0.21 -11.88 -7.61
C GLN A 82 0.78 -10.46 -7.61
N TYR A 83 0.42 -9.64 -6.63
CA TYR A 83 0.88 -8.24 -6.55
C TYR A 83 2.19 -8.09 -5.80
N GLY A 84 2.77 -9.19 -5.31
CA GLY A 84 4.06 -9.20 -4.65
C GLY A 84 3.98 -9.25 -3.13
N PHE A 85 4.76 -8.42 -2.47
CA PHE A 85 4.88 -8.39 -1.00
C PHE A 85 4.79 -6.97 -0.50
N ILE A 86 4.26 -6.82 0.70
CA ILE A 86 4.25 -5.52 1.37
C ILE A 86 4.71 -5.68 2.82
N ALA A 87 5.18 -4.58 3.37
CA ALA A 87 5.39 -4.41 4.79
C ALA A 87 4.82 -3.06 5.20
N LEU A 88 4.32 -2.96 6.41
CA LEU A 88 3.78 -1.71 6.95
C LEU A 88 4.64 -1.28 8.12
N VAL A 89 5.09 -0.03 8.08
CA VAL A 89 5.94 0.54 9.13
C VAL A 89 5.41 1.92 9.52
N THR A 90 5.71 2.35 10.72
CA THR A 90 5.46 3.72 11.14
C THR A 90 6.77 4.48 11.18
N ASP A 91 6.74 5.73 10.73
CA ASP A 91 7.90 6.61 10.78
C ASP A 91 8.07 7.20 12.19
N THR A 92 9.08 8.07 12.36
CA THR A 92 9.36 8.70 13.66
C THR A 92 8.28 9.67 14.12
N GLU A 93 7.39 10.07 13.23
CA GLU A 93 6.27 10.96 13.54
C GLU A 93 4.95 10.20 13.72
N GLY A 94 5.01 8.87 13.70
CA GLY A 94 3.83 8.01 13.88
C GLY A 94 2.98 7.82 12.62
N ASN A 95 3.48 8.22 11.46
CA ASN A 95 2.76 8.03 10.20
C ASN A 95 2.97 6.62 9.67
N MET A 96 1.88 5.99 9.23
CA MET A 96 1.95 4.69 8.57
C MET A 96 2.37 4.86 7.13
N ILE A 97 3.39 4.13 6.71
CA ILE A 97 3.79 4.02 5.30
C ILE A 97 3.86 2.56 4.91
N GLY A 98 3.73 2.31 3.62
CA GLY A 98 3.85 0.97 3.06
C GLY A 98 5.15 0.81 2.30
N LEU A 99 5.67 -0.40 2.28
CA LEU A 99 6.82 -0.79 1.50
C LEU A 99 6.37 -1.94 0.59
N HIS A 100 6.71 -1.87 -0.68
CA HIS A 100 6.28 -2.87 -1.65
C HIS A 100 7.45 -3.40 -2.44
N SER A 101 7.48 -4.72 -2.66
CA SER A 101 8.45 -5.36 -3.53
C SER A 101 7.82 -6.55 -4.24
N MET A 102 8.42 -6.96 -5.36
CA MET A 102 7.98 -8.14 -6.09
C MET A 102 8.69 -9.43 -5.64
N GLN A 103 9.66 -9.29 -4.76
CA GLN A 103 10.38 -10.44 -4.22
C GLN A 103 10.67 -10.32 -2.74
#